data_0960d3b224b2b222fe6e0dcc0385b47e
#
_entry.id   0960d3b224b2b222fe6e0dcc0385b47e
#
_cell.length_a   1.000
_cell.length_b   1.000
_cell.length_c   1.000
_cell.angle_alpha   90.00
_cell.angle_beta   90.00
_cell.angle_gamma   90.00
#
_symmetry.space_group_name_H-M   'P 1'
#
loop_
_entity.id
_entity.type
_entity.pdbx_description
1 polymer ?
#
loop_
_entity_poly.entity_id
_entity_poly.type
_entity_poly.pdbx_seq_one_letter_code
_entity_poly.pdbx_strand_id
1 'polypeptide(L)'
;MAYTPDFELVHIGVNCADEAQAAECAHKFELLFQLAVNPAKESADARFTGTQIEWMKKPGRGEHGHLALATADLPAARRYLEEKGFSFDEESIKHFSDGRVLVIY
;
A
#
# COMPACT_ATOMS: atom_id res chain seq x y z
N MET A 1 -21.83 13.76 -17.62
CA MET A 1 -20.46 13.87 -17.11
C MET A 1 -19.92 12.49 -16.76
N ALA A 2 -18.69 12.22 -17.15
CA ALA A 2 -18.05 10.97 -16.77
C ALA A 2 -17.71 11.00 -15.28
N TYR A 3 -17.92 9.86 -14.62
CA TYR A 3 -17.54 9.69 -13.22
C TYR A 3 -16.02 9.65 -13.10
N THR A 4 -15.48 10.42 -12.18
CA THR A 4 -14.07 10.38 -11.82
C THR A 4 -13.98 10.06 -10.33
N PRO A 5 -13.35 8.92 -9.97
CA PRO A 5 -13.21 8.57 -8.57
C PRO A 5 -12.34 9.56 -7.81
N ASP A 6 -12.58 9.62 -6.51
CA ASP A 6 -11.82 10.42 -5.58
C ASP A 6 -10.68 9.56 -5.04
N PHE A 7 -9.46 9.75 -5.57
CA PHE A 7 -8.30 8.97 -5.16
C PHE A 7 -7.39 9.76 -4.23
N GLU A 8 -6.86 9.08 -3.22
CA GLU A 8 -5.85 9.62 -2.32
C GLU A 8 -4.68 8.66 -2.22
N LEU A 9 -3.46 9.15 -2.39
CA LEU A 9 -2.26 8.33 -2.16
C LEU A 9 -2.10 8.10 -0.65
N VAL A 10 -2.13 6.84 -0.22
CA VAL A 10 -2.05 6.46 1.18
C VAL A 10 -0.62 6.13 1.58
N HIS A 11 0.03 5.23 0.83
CA HIS A 11 1.42 4.91 1.11
C HIS A 11 2.15 4.41 -0.13
N ILE A 12 3.48 4.40 -0.01
CA ILE A 12 4.39 3.81 -1.00
C ILE A 12 5.03 2.61 -0.33
N GLY A 13 4.89 1.44 -0.95
CA GLY A 13 5.54 0.22 -0.49
C GLY A 13 6.87 0.04 -1.21
N VAL A 14 7.94 -0.18 -0.44
CA VAL A 14 9.29 -0.38 -0.96
C VAL A 14 9.72 -1.80 -0.61
N ASN A 15 10.05 -2.60 -1.61
CA ASN A 15 10.53 -3.96 -1.39
C ASN A 15 11.95 -3.93 -0.85
N CYS A 16 12.15 -4.53 0.32
CA CYS A 16 13.50 -4.76 0.87
C CYS A 16 13.83 -6.25 0.76
N ALA A 17 15.12 -6.55 0.87
CA ALA A 17 15.59 -7.93 0.75
C ALA A 17 15.16 -8.78 1.95
N ASP A 18 15.16 -8.18 3.15
CA ASP A 18 14.87 -8.86 4.39
C ASP A 18 14.45 -7.88 5.48
N GLU A 19 14.14 -8.42 6.66
CA GLU A 19 13.73 -7.63 7.81
C GLU A 19 14.82 -6.65 8.26
N ALA A 20 16.08 -7.07 8.20
CA ALA A 20 17.20 -6.21 8.60
C ALA A 20 17.32 -4.99 7.71
N GLN A 21 17.15 -5.14 6.40
CA GLN A 21 17.19 -4.03 5.47
C GLN A 21 16.00 -3.09 5.68
N ALA A 22 14.81 -3.63 5.90
CA ALA A 22 13.62 -2.81 6.19
C ALA A 22 13.84 -1.97 7.45
N ALA A 23 14.39 -2.58 8.51
CA ALA A 23 14.70 -1.88 9.75
C ALA A 23 15.75 -0.79 9.53
N GLU A 24 16.79 -1.07 8.75
CA GLU A 24 17.84 -0.10 8.43
C GLU A 24 17.30 1.10 7.67
N CYS A 25 16.46 0.86 6.66
CA CYS A 25 15.83 1.95 5.88
C CYS A 25 14.94 2.82 6.77
N ALA A 26 14.10 2.21 7.58
CA ALA A 26 13.22 2.95 8.49
C ALA A 26 14.02 3.78 9.48
N HIS A 27 15.10 3.22 10.02
CA HIS A 27 15.97 3.91 10.97
C HIS A 27 16.67 5.11 10.33
N LYS A 28 17.16 4.95 9.11
CA LYS A 28 17.81 6.05 8.38
C LYS A 28 16.83 7.20 8.12
N PHE A 29 15.61 6.89 7.75
CA PHE A 29 14.60 7.92 7.53
C PHE A 29 14.26 8.67 8.82
N GLU A 30 14.21 7.94 9.94
CA GLU A 30 13.99 8.57 11.23
C GLU A 30 15.14 9.52 11.61
N LEU A 31 16.37 9.06 11.44
CA LEU A 31 17.56 9.88 11.77
C LEU A 31 17.74 11.08 10.85
N LEU A 32 17.57 10.89 9.53
CA LEU A 32 17.92 11.91 8.55
C LEU A 32 16.78 12.90 8.30
N PHE A 33 15.55 12.41 8.35
CA PHE A 33 14.38 13.20 7.95
C PHE A 33 13.38 13.40 9.07
N GLN A 34 13.66 12.85 10.26
CA GLN A 34 12.77 12.95 11.43
C GLN A 34 11.39 12.34 11.16
N LEU A 35 11.35 11.33 10.30
CA LEU A 35 10.13 10.59 10.00
C LEU A 35 10.11 9.34 10.87
N ALA A 36 9.34 9.38 11.95
CA ALA A 36 9.38 8.35 12.99
C ALA A 36 8.86 6.99 12.52
N VAL A 37 9.54 5.93 12.96
CA VAL A 37 9.04 4.57 12.83
C VAL A 37 7.70 4.47 13.55
N ASN A 38 6.73 3.81 12.93
CA ASN A 38 5.37 3.69 13.45
C ASN A 38 5.08 2.25 13.91
N PRO A 39 5.29 1.95 15.22
CA PRO A 39 5.08 0.58 15.71
C PRO A 39 3.63 0.10 15.61
N ALA A 40 2.66 1.03 15.58
CA ALA A 40 1.25 0.67 15.48
C ALA A 40 0.91 0.00 14.15
N LYS A 41 1.72 0.22 13.11
CA LYS A 41 1.54 -0.38 11.78
C LYS A 41 2.53 -1.50 11.49
N GLU A 42 3.36 -1.86 12.45
CA GLU A 42 4.30 -2.98 12.29
C GLU A 42 3.55 -4.29 12.09
N SER A 43 4.05 -5.12 11.17
CA SER A 43 3.50 -6.45 10.93
C SER A 43 4.64 -7.44 10.64
N ALA A 44 4.28 -8.71 10.45
CA ALA A 44 5.25 -9.72 10.03
C ALA A 44 5.83 -9.40 8.64
N ASP A 45 5.10 -8.65 7.82
CA ASP A 45 5.46 -8.40 6.43
C ASP A 45 6.11 -7.03 6.19
N ALA A 46 5.89 -6.07 7.08
CA ALA A 46 6.31 -4.69 6.83
C ALA A 46 6.56 -3.89 8.10
N ARG A 47 7.42 -2.87 7.94
CA ARG A 47 7.66 -1.83 8.94
C ARG A 47 7.32 -0.49 8.30
N PHE A 48 6.63 0.37 9.03
CA PHE A 48 6.24 1.68 8.52
C PHE A 48 7.07 2.82 9.08
N THR A 49 7.37 3.78 8.22
CA THR A 49 7.79 5.12 8.61
C THR A 49 6.56 6.01 8.48
N GLY A 50 6.08 6.56 9.58
CA GLY A 50 4.80 7.26 9.60
C GLY A 50 3.67 6.37 9.11
N THR A 51 2.82 6.89 8.23
CA THR A 51 1.79 6.12 7.55
C THR A 51 2.04 6.03 6.05
N GLN A 52 3.08 6.72 5.56
CA GLN A 52 3.30 6.93 4.13
C GLN A 52 4.27 5.95 3.48
N ILE A 53 5.23 5.41 4.23
CA ILE A 53 6.21 4.50 3.66
C ILE A 53 6.14 3.15 4.36
N GLU A 54 5.87 2.12 3.56
CA GLU A 54 5.83 0.74 4.02
C GLU A 54 7.10 0.04 3.53
N TRP A 55 8.01 -0.25 4.45
CA TRP A 55 9.22 -1.00 4.15
C TRP A 55 8.90 -2.48 4.26
N MET A 56 8.83 -3.18 3.12
CA MET A 56 8.51 -4.61 3.10
C MET A 56 9.69 -5.40 3.61
N LYS A 57 9.46 -6.31 4.55
CA LYS A 57 10.51 -7.15 5.16
C LYS A 57 10.98 -8.28 4.24
N LYS A 58 10.30 -8.45 3.12
CA LYS A 58 10.64 -9.38 2.04
C LYS A 58 10.04 -8.82 0.76
N PRO A 59 10.50 -9.23 -0.42
CA PRO A 59 9.88 -8.79 -1.66
C PRO A 59 8.39 -9.09 -1.66
N GLY A 60 7.60 -8.06 -1.85
CA GLY A 60 6.15 -8.16 -1.91
C GLY A 60 5.65 -8.05 -3.32
N ARG A 61 4.41 -7.58 -3.45
CA ARG A 61 3.78 -7.43 -4.74
C ARG A 61 4.46 -6.32 -5.54
N GLY A 62 4.61 -6.53 -6.85
CA GLY A 62 5.29 -5.61 -7.74
C GLY A 62 6.79 -5.82 -7.77
N GLU A 63 7.42 -5.46 -8.89
CA GLU A 63 8.86 -5.66 -9.08
C GLU A 63 9.69 -4.77 -8.16
N HIS A 64 9.26 -3.53 -7.99
CA HIS A 64 9.99 -2.53 -7.20
C HIS A 64 9.27 -2.15 -5.90
N GLY A 65 8.01 -2.54 -5.78
CA GLY A 65 7.15 -2.16 -4.68
C GLY A 65 5.75 -1.87 -5.18
N HIS A 66 5.00 -1.05 -4.43
CA HIS A 66 3.63 -0.74 -4.78
C HIS A 66 3.22 0.64 -4.29
N LEU A 67 2.12 1.13 -4.87
CA LEU A 67 1.45 2.35 -4.40
C LEU A 67 0.08 1.95 -3.86
N ALA A 68 -0.29 2.49 -2.72
CA ALA A 68 -1.62 2.29 -2.16
C ALA A 68 -2.45 3.55 -2.36
N LEU A 69 -3.57 3.39 -3.02
CA LEU A 69 -4.51 4.46 -3.29
C LEU A 69 -5.84 4.15 -2.61
N ALA A 70 -6.38 5.11 -1.90
CA ALA A 70 -7.68 4.96 -1.26
C ALA A 70 -8.75 5.68 -2.07
N THR A 71 -9.96 5.14 -2.01
CA THR A 71 -11.14 5.73 -2.65
C THR A 71 -12.36 5.45 -1.79
N ALA A 72 -13.35 6.32 -1.86
CA ALA A 72 -14.59 6.17 -1.11
C ALA A 72 -15.47 5.03 -1.66
N ASP A 73 -15.40 4.79 -2.98
CA ASP A 73 -16.22 3.76 -3.65
C ASP A 73 -15.30 2.87 -4.49
N LEU A 74 -14.81 1.80 -3.88
CA LEU A 74 -13.85 0.92 -4.53
C LEU A 74 -14.44 0.20 -5.75
N PRO A 75 -15.67 -0.35 -5.71
CA PRO A 75 -16.25 -0.98 -6.89
C PRO A 75 -16.37 -0.02 -8.08
N ALA A 76 -16.78 1.22 -7.85
CA ALA A 76 -16.87 2.22 -8.91
C ALA A 76 -15.50 2.62 -9.44
N ALA A 77 -14.52 2.76 -8.55
CA ALA A 77 -13.13 3.06 -8.93
C ALA A 77 -12.55 1.93 -9.77
N ARG A 78 -12.81 0.68 -9.39
CA ARG A 78 -12.38 -0.49 -10.16
C ARG A 78 -12.93 -0.44 -11.59
N ARG A 79 -14.23 -0.21 -11.74
CA ARG A 79 -14.86 -0.12 -13.08
C ARG A 79 -14.25 1.01 -13.90
N TYR A 80 -14.02 2.16 -13.28
CA TYR A 80 -13.40 3.31 -13.93
C TYR A 80 -12.01 2.95 -14.47
N LEU A 81 -11.19 2.28 -13.64
CA LEU A 81 -9.83 1.91 -14.04
C LEU A 81 -9.82 0.80 -15.10
N GLU A 82 -10.72 -0.17 -14.98
CA GLU A 82 -10.84 -1.24 -16.00
C GLU A 82 -11.20 -0.65 -17.37
N GLU A 83 -12.05 0.36 -17.42
CA GLU A 83 -12.39 1.08 -18.66
C GLU A 83 -11.17 1.81 -19.25
N LYS A 84 -10.18 2.14 -18.42
CA LYS A 84 -8.94 2.78 -18.85
C LYS A 84 -7.84 1.78 -19.22
N GLY A 85 -8.13 0.49 -19.15
CA GLY A 85 -7.17 -0.55 -19.53
C GLY A 85 -6.41 -1.20 -18.39
N PHE A 86 -6.71 -0.87 -17.13
CA PHE A 86 -6.09 -1.53 -16.00
C PHE A 86 -6.77 -2.88 -15.71
N SER A 87 -5.99 -3.83 -15.23
CA SER A 87 -6.50 -5.13 -14.80
C SER A 87 -6.18 -5.35 -13.33
N PHE A 88 -7.00 -6.19 -12.68
CA PHE A 88 -6.89 -6.46 -11.26
C PHE A 88 -6.73 -7.96 -11.03
N ASP A 89 -6.06 -8.29 -9.92
CA ASP A 89 -5.89 -9.67 -9.49
C ASP A 89 -7.04 -10.05 -8.56
N GLU A 90 -7.98 -10.83 -9.07
CA GLU A 90 -9.16 -11.26 -8.28
C GLU A 90 -8.77 -12.01 -7.01
N GLU A 91 -7.67 -12.75 -7.05
CA GLU A 91 -7.21 -13.53 -5.89
C GLU A 91 -6.64 -12.64 -4.79
N SER A 92 -6.34 -11.38 -5.10
CA SER A 92 -5.80 -10.43 -4.13
C SER A 92 -6.87 -9.78 -3.26
N ILE A 93 -8.14 -9.96 -3.59
CA ILE A 93 -9.24 -9.27 -2.90
C ILE A 93 -9.31 -9.69 -1.45
N LYS A 94 -9.33 -8.70 -0.55
CA LYS A 94 -9.61 -8.88 0.87
C LYS A 94 -10.85 -8.09 1.23
N HIS A 95 -11.61 -8.59 2.19
CA HIS A 95 -12.89 -8.00 2.59
C HIS A 95 -12.86 -7.55 4.03
N PHE A 96 -13.65 -6.52 4.34
CA PHE A 96 -14.04 -6.20 5.71
C PHE A 96 -14.95 -7.31 6.23
N SER A 97 -15.16 -7.33 7.55
CA SER A 97 -16.07 -8.30 8.18
C SER A 97 -17.51 -8.19 7.68
N ASP A 98 -17.92 -7.03 7.17
CA ASP A 98 -19.26 -6.80 6.62
C ASP A 98 -19.39 -7.20 5.14
N GLY A 99 -18.34 -7.73 4.52
CA GLY A 99 -18.34 -8.20 3.14
C GLY A 99 -17.90 -7.18 2.11
N ARG A 100 -17.73 -5.91 2.46
CA ARG A 100 -17.21 -4.90 1.54
C ARG A 100 -15.77 -5.19 1.20
N VAL A 101 -15.35 -4.83 -0.02
CA VAL A 101 -13.95 -5.01 -0.43
C VAL A 101 -13.07 -4.01 0.33
N LEU A 102 -12.06 -4.53 1.00
CA LEU A 102 -11.07 -3.72 1.72
C LEU A 102 -9.96 -3.27 0.77
N VAL A 103 -9.43 -4.21 -0.01
CA VAL A 103 -8.29 -3.95 -0.91
C VAL A 103 -8.32 -4.90 -2.10
N ILE A 104 -7.85 -4.43 -3.23
CA ILE A 104 -7.60 -5.21 -4.44
C ILE A 104 -6.34 -4.70 -5.12
N TYR A 105 -5.56 -5.62 -5.68
CA TYR A 105 -4.35 -5.27 -6.44
C TYR A 105 -4.58 -5.43 -7.94
#